data_96d1cc18632135318968fe28a5dd47a5
#
_entry.id   96d1cc18632135318968fe28a5dd47a5
#
_cell.length_a   1.000
_cell.length_b   1.000
_cell.length_c   1.000
_cell.angle_alpha   90.00
_cell.angle_beta   90.00
_cell.angle_gamma   90.00
#
_symmetry.space_group_name_H-M   'P 1'
#
loop_
_entity.id
_entity.type
_entity.pdbx_description
1 polymer ?
#
loop_
_entity_poly.entity_id
_entity_poly.type
_entity_poly.pdbx_seq_one_letter_code
_entity_poly.pdbx_strand_id
1 'polypeptide(L)'
;MNEHRTPSEAKPARMGALARLPVFLALEGKRAVVSGGTPAAAWKVELLSAAGAQVSVYASEMSDDMRQLAADVSRGAINLHERSWRAEDLPGAAGAIGAFEDDEGAAAFAAAARAAGVPVNVIDKPAFCDFS
;
A
#
# COMPACT_ATOMS: atom_id res chain seq x y z
N MET A 1 3.86 37.02 -22.97
CA MET A 1 3.64 36.76 -22.37
C MET A 1 3.60 36.50 -21.61
N ASN A 2 3.53 36.60 -21.19
CA ASN A 2 3.40 36.33 -20.29
C ASN A 2 3.29 36.08 -19.60
N GLU A 3 3.16 36.00 -19.63
CA GLU A 3 2.99 35.87 -18.83
C GLU A 3 3.27 35.69 -17.85
N HIS A 4 3.53 35.88 -17.98
CA HIS A 4 3.71 35.76 -16.81
C HIS A 4 2.94 36.50 -16.01
N ARG A 5 2.24 36.28 -15.56
CA ARG A 5 1.50 36.95 -14.78
C ARG A 5 2.04 37.05 -13.44
N THR A 6 1.75 37.97 -12.74
CA THR A 6 2.18 38.13 -11.38
C THR A 6 1.25 37.32 -10.51
N PRO A 7 1.63 36.15 -10.12
CA PRO A 7 0.67 35.24 -9.55
C PRO A 7 0.16 35.64 -8.19
N SER A 8 0.89 36.44 -7.47
CA SER A 8 0.49 36.69 -6.09
C SER A 8 -0.05 38.05 -5.86
N GLU A 9 -0.42 38.75 -6.90
CA GLU A 9 -0.99 40.05 -6.71
C GLU A 9 -2.22 40.01 -5.84
N ALA A 10 -3.10 39.06 -6.11
CA ALA A 10 -4.24 38.81 -5.27
C ALA A 10 -4.02 37.55 -4.50
N LYS A 11 -4.17 37.62 -3.21
CA LYS A 11 -4.05 36.41 -2.40
C LYS A 11 -5.17 35.45 -2.76
N PRO A 12 -4.85 34.20 -3.06
CA PRO A 12 -5.90 33.21 -3.28
C PRO A 12 -6.66 32.96 -2.00
N ALA A 13 -7.91 32.55 -2.14
CA ALA A 13 -8.68 32.12 -1.00
C ALA A 13 -7.96 30.97 -0.32
N ARG A 14 -8.04 30.93 1.00
CA ARG A 14 -7.43 29.83 1.73
C ARG A 14 -8.18 28.53 1.46
N MET A 15 -7.40 27.45 1.37
CA MET A 15 -7.98 26.14 1.19
C MET A 15 -8.73 25.72 2.46
N GLY A 16 -9.89 25.12 2.28
CA GLY A 16 -10.65 24.56 3.39
C GLY A 16 -10.02 23.28 3.89
N ALA A 17 -10.64 22.71 4.92
CA ALA A 17 -10.18 21.47 5.50
C ALA A 17 -10.33 20.32 4.52
N LEU A 18 -9.34 19.46 4.46
CA LEU A 18 -9.35 18.25 3.64
C LEU A 18 -9.39 17.04 4.55
N ALA A 19 -10.19 16.05 4.19
CA ALA A 19 -10.22 14.80 4.94
C ALA A 19 -8.89 14.06 4.80
N ARG A 20 -8.30 14.09 3.60
CA ARG A 20 -7.02 13.44 3.31
C ARG A 20 -6.27 14.26 2.28
N LEU A 21 -4.96 14.15 2.34
CA LEU A 21 -4.09 14.81 1.36
C LEU A 21 -3.81 13.84 0.21
N PRO A 22 -4.13 14.20 -1.03
CA PRO A 22 -3.77 13.35 -2.16
C PRO A 22 -2.26 13.38 -2.40
N VAL A 23 -1.68 12.20 -2.59
CA VAL A 23 -0.25 12.05 -2.88
C VAL A 23 -0.06 10.94 -3.90
N PHE A 24 1.09 10.99 -4.58
CA PHE A 24 1.52 9.93 -5.48
C PHE A 24 2.83 9.36 -4.92
N LEU A 25 2.84 8.06 -4.65
CA LEU A 25 4.01 7.42 -4.05
C LEU A 25 4.99 6.96 -5.13
N ALA A 26 6.25 7.32 -4.96
CA ALA A 26 7.33 6.84 -5.83
C ALA A 26 7.80 5.50 -5.27
N LEU A 27 7.33 4.40 -5.86
CA LEU A 27 7.56 3.07 -5.32
C LEU A 27 8.61 2.26 -6.08
N GLU A 28 9.16 2.79 -7.14
CA GLU A 28 10.11 2.04 -7.96
C GLU A 28 11.30 1.58 -7.13
N GLY A 29 11.56 0.27 -7.12
CA GLY A 29 12.64 -0.32 -6.35
C GLY A 29 12.42 -0.39 -4.85
N LYS A 30 11.29 0.10 -4.35
CA LYS A 30 10.99 0.08 -2.92
C LYS A 30 10.18 -1.14 -2.55
N ARG A 31 10.36 -1.61 -1.32
CA ARG A 31 9.65 -2.78 -0.85
C ARG A 31 8.27 -2.41 -0.33
N ALA A 32 7.30 -3.22 -0.67
CA ALA A 32 5.95 -3.13 -0.14
C ALA A 32 5.56 -4.49 0.42
N VAL A 33 4.78 -4.49 1.50
CA VAL A 33 4.35 -5.72 2.17
C VAL A 33 2.84 -5.87 2.00
N VAL A 34 2.41 -7.06 1.62
CA VAL A 34 0.98 -7.38 1.53
C VAL A 34 0.71 -8.63 2.35
N SER A 35 -0.25 -8.53 3.28
CA SER A 35 -0.74 -9.69 4.02
C SER A 35 -2.08 -10.10 3.45
N GLY A 36 -2.13 -11.25 2.84
CA GLY A 36 -3.34 -11.79 2.23
C GLY A 36 -3.07 -12.39 0.87
N GLY A 37 -3.70 -13.53 0.59
CA GLY A 37 -3.53 -14.23 -0.68
C GLY A 37 -4.81 -14.28 -1.51
N THR A 38 -5.81 -13.47 -1.19
CA THR A 38 -7.10 -13.46 -1.87
C THR A 38 -7.02 -12.75 -3.22
N PRO A 39 -8.03 -12.91 -4.09
CA PRO A 39 -8.08 -12.13 -5.33
C PRO A 39 -8.08 -10.62 -5.10
N ALA A 40 -8.72 -10.15 -4.03
CA ALA A 40 -8.70 -8.72 -3.70
C ALA A 40 -7.28 -8.26 -3.36
N ALA A 41 -6.53 -9.06 -2.61
CA ALA A 41 -5.15 -8.76 -2.32
C ALA A 41 -4.30 -8.81 -3.59
N ALA A 42 -4.57 -9.73 -4.50
CA ALA A 42 -3.84 -9.83 -5.77
C ALA A 42 -3.99 -8.55 -6.59
N TRP A 43 -5.17 -7.95 -6.59
CA TRP A 43 -5.40 -6.68 -7.27
C TRP A 43 -4.48 -5.59 -6.73
N LYS A 44 -4.34 -5.52 -5.41
CA LYS A 44 -3.45 -4.54 -4.79
C LYS A 44 -1.98 -4.83 -5.10
N VAL A 45 -1.62 -6.11 -5.11
CA VAL A 45 -0.25 -6.51 -5.46
C VAL A 45 0.07 -6.10 -6.90
N GLU A 46 -0.88 -6.26 -7.81
CA GLU A 46 -0.68 -5.86 -9.20
C GLU A 46 -0.43 -4.36 -9.31
N LEU A 47 -1.20 -3.54 -8.60
CA LEU A 47 -1.01 -2.10 -8.60
C LEU A 47 0.38 -1.72 -8.09
N LEU A 48 0.82 -2.33 -6.99
CA LEU A 48 2.13 -2.04 -6.42
C LEU A 48 3.25 -2.46 -7.38
N SER A 49 3.12 -3.62 -7.96
CA SER A 49 4.10 -4.14 -8.91
C SER A 49 4.17 -3.26 -10.15
N ALA A 50 3.03 -2.81 -10.65
CA ALA A 50 2.98 -1.93 -11.82
C ALA A 50 3.67 -0.60 -11.54
N ALA A 51 3.68 -0.16 -10.30
CA ALA A 51 4.40 1.04 -9.88
C ALA A 51 5.90 0.79 -9.66
N GLY A 52 6.37 -0.42 -9.89
CA GLY A 52 7.78 -0.76 -9.78
C GLY A 52 8.21 -1.26 -8.41
N ALA A 53 7.27 -1.52 -7.51
CA ALA A 53 7.60 -1.97 -6.15
C ALA A 53 8.10 -3.41 -6.14
N GLN A 54 8.87 -3.73 -5.12
CA GLN A 54 9.25 -5.10 -4.80
C GLN A 54 8.28 -5.59 -3.72
N VAL A 55 7.31 -6.41 -4.12
CA VAL A 55 6.20 -6.77 -3.27
C VAL A 55 6.49 -8.12 -2.59
N SER A 56 6.42 -8.12 -1.26
CA SER A 56 6.49 -9.36 -0.47
C SER A 56 5.07 -9.67 0.02
N VAL A 57 4.56 -10.83 -0.37
CA VAL A 57 3.20 -11.25 -0.03
C VAL A 57 3.26 -12.38 0.99
N TYR A 58 2.52 -12.23 2.08
CA TYR A 58 2.49 -13.22 3.16
C TYR A 58 1.06 -13.71 3.33
N ALA A 59 0.84 -15.01 3.21
CA ALA A 59 -0.44 -15.63 3.46
C ALA A 59 -0.25 -17.13 3.59
N SER A 60 -1.06 -17.77 4.45
CA SER A 60 -1.01 -19.23 4.57
C SER A 60 -1.54 -19.92 3.32
N GLU A 61 -2.44 -19.25 2.58
CA GLU A 61 -2.99 -19.76 1.33
C GLU A 61 -2.95 -18.67 0.28
N MET A 62 -2.58 -19.05 -0.94
CA MET A 62 -2.54 -18.14 -2.08
C MET A 62 -3.59 -18.55 -3.09
N SER A 63 -4.40 -17.59 -3.53
CA SER A 63 -5.38 -17.82 -4.59
C SER A 63 -4.68 -18.09 -5.92
N ASP A 64 -5.42 -18.68 -6.86
CA ASP A 64 -4.90 -18.87 -8.21
C ASP A 64 -4.55 -17.53 -8.85
N ASP A 65 -5.35 -16.50 -8.60
CA ASP A 65 -5.07 -15.16 -9.11
C ASP A 65 -3.71 -14.66 -8.63
N MET A 66 -3.41 -14.86 -7.35
CA MET A 66 -2.14 -14.43 -6.79
C MET A 66 -0.97 -15.23 -7.37
N ARG A 67 -1.15 -16.55 -7.53
CA ARG A 67 -0.09 -17.38 -8.09
C ARG A 67 0.19 -17.03 -9.56
N GLN A 68 -0.86 -16.78 -10.33
CA GLN A 68 -0.69 -16.41 -11.72
C GLN A 68 0.01 -15.07 -11.85
N LEU A 69 -0.38 -14.11 -11.02
CA LEU A 69 0.22 -12.80 -11.03
C LEU A 69 1.71 -12.88 -10.71
N ALA A 70 2.09 -13.67 -9.72
CA ALA A 70 3.50 -13.84 -9.34
C ALA A 70 4.29 -14.59 -10.41
N ALA A 71 3.63 -15.46 -11.16
CA ALA A 71 4.30 -16.24 -12.23
C ALA A 71 4.58 -15.40 -13.47
N ASP A 72 3.84 -14.29 -13.67
CA ASP A 72 3.96 -13.48 -14.90
C ASP A 72 4.06 -12.01 -14.52
N VAL A 73 5.13 -11.65 -13.83
CA VAL A 73 5.36 -10.28 -13.38
C VAL A 73 5.93 -9.48 -14.54
N SER A 74 5.24 -8.39 -14.90
CA SER A 74 5.69 -7.54 -16.01
C SER A 74 6.58 -6.41 -15.53
N ARG A 75 6.47 -6.00 -14.26
CA ARG A 75 7.27 -4.93 -13.70
C ARG A 75 7.40 -5.12 -12.19
N GLY A 76 8.48 -4.60 -11.59
CA GLY A 76 8.74 -4.79 -10.18
C GLY A 76 9.09 -6.24 -9.88
N ALA A 77 8.73 -6.67 -8.68
CA ALA A 77 8.94 -8.06 -8.26
C ALA A 77 7.82 -8.47 -7.32
N ILE A 78 7.46 -9.75 -7.36
CA ILE A 78 6.44 -10.31 -6.47
C ILE A 78 7.01 -11.60 -5.90
N ASN A 79 7.14 -11.63 -4.57
CA ASN A 79 7.65 -12.79 -3.85
C ASN A 79 6.57 -13.28 -2.90
N LEU A 80 6.15 -14.53 -3.07
CA LEU A 80 5.10 -15.15 -2.26
C LEU A 80 5.73 -15.93 -1.13
N HIS A 81 5.23 -15.70 0.09
CA HIS A 81 5.65 -16.43 1.29
C HIS A 81 4.42 -17.10 1.87
N GLU A 82 4.41 -18.45 1.87
CA GLU A 82 3.22 -19.19 2.32
C GLU A 82 3.25 -19.36 3.82
N ARG A 83 3.16 -18.26 4.51
CA ARG A 83 3.03 -18.18 5.97
C ARG A 83 2.39 -16.85 6.32
N SER A 84 1.89 -16.75 7.55
CA SER A 84 1.37 -15.48 8.03
C SER A 84 2.49 -14.45 8.16
N TRP A 85 2.13 -13.18 8.03
CA TRP A 85 3.06 -12.08 8.24
C TRP A 85 3.58 -12.08 9.69
N ARG A 86 4.73 -11.49 9.88
CA ARG A 86 5.34 -11.30 11.20
C ARG A 86 5.76 -9.84 11.33
N ALA A 87 5.87 -9.36 12.58
CA ALA A 87 6.27 -7.98 12.82
C ALA A 87 7.60 -7.64 12.14
N GLU A 88 8.54 -8.58 12.14
CA GLU A 88 9.86 -8.36 11.54
C GLU A 88 9.84 -8.27 10.02
N ASP A 89 8.70 -8.56 9.38
CA ASP A 89 8.58 -8.42 7.92
C ASP A 89 8.33 -6.97 7.49
N LEU A 90 7.95 -6.11 8.41
CA LEU A 90 7.46 -4.77 8.09
C LEU A 90 8.53 -3.67 8.02
N PRO A 91 9.57 -3.66 8.87
CA PRO A 91 10.53 -2.55 8.84
C PRO A 91 11.18 -2.38 7.47
N GLY A 92 11.31 -1.12 7.05
CA GLY A 92 11.93 -0.77 5.78
C GLY A 92 10.98 -0.79 4.60
N ALA A 93 9.72 -1.19 4.78
CA ALA A 93 8.75 -1.14 3.69
C ALA A 93 8.25 0.28 3.48
N ALA A 94 7.95 0.63 2.22
CA ALA A 94 7.38 1.93 1.89
C ALA A 94 5.88 1.97 2.18
N GLY A 95 5.24 0.81 2.24
CA GLY A 95 3.82 0.71 2.56
C GLY A 95 3.45 -0.72 2.87
N ALA A 96 2.35 -0.89 3.57
CA ALA A 96 1.83 -2.20 3.94
C ALA A 96 0.34 -2.25 3.67
N ILE A 97 -0.13 -3.31 3.02
CA ILE A 97 -1.54 -3.51 2.71
C ILE A 97 -1.96 -4.85 3.29
N GLY A 98 -3.11 -4.86 3.99
CA GLY A 98 -3.61 -6.07 4.59
C GLY A 98 -5.04 -6.38 4.17
N ALA A 99 -5.34 -7.66 4.01
CA ALA A 99 -6.69 -8.17 3.78
C ALA A 99 -7.04 -9.06 4.96
N PHE A 100 -7.92 -8.57 5.81
CA PHE A 100 -8.33 -9.28 7.02
C PHE A 100 -9.84 -9.28 7.12
N GLU A 101 -10.40 -10.42 7.51
CA GLU A 101 -11.85 -10.52 7.68
C GLU A 101 -12.29 -9.94 9.02
N ASP A 102 -11.47 -10.09 10.07
CA ASP A 102 -11.84 -9.60 11.39
C ASP A 102 -11.03 -8.35 11.77
N ASP A 103 -11.57 -7.59 12.71
CA ASP A 103 -10.95 -6.35 13.15
C ASP A 103 -9.74 -6.61 14.03
N GLU A 104 -9.67 -7.75 14.70
CA GLU A 104 -8.53 -8.07 15.55
C GLU A 104 -7.27 -8.25 14.72
N GLY A 105 -7.37 -9.01 13.63
CA GLY A 105 -6.25 -9.20 12.72
C GLY A 105 -5.83 -7.91 12.05
N ALA A 106 -6.83 -7.10 11.64
CA ALA A 106 -6.57 -5.80 11.04
C ALA A 106 -5.84 -4.88 12.01
N ALA A 107 -6.29 -4.84 13.27
CA ALA A 107 -5.69 -3.98 14.30
C ALA A 107 -4.25 -4.40 14.59
N ALA A 108 -3.98 -5.70 14.68
CA ALA A 108 -2.64 -6.20 14.94
C ALA A 108 -1.67 -5.82 13.81
N PHE A 109 -2.12 -5.98 12.58
CA PHE A 109 -1.31 -5.63 11.41
C PHE A 109 -1.03 -4.12 11.36
N ALA A 110 -2.07 -3.31 11.56
CA ALA A 110 -1.93 -1.86 11.54
C ALA A 110 -1.00 -1.38 12.64
N ALA A 111 -1.12 -1.95 13.85
CA ALA A 111 -0.26 -1.57 14.96
C ALA A 111 1.19 -1.91 14.68
N ALA A 112 1.45 -3.09 14.13
CA ALA A 112 2.81 -3.50 13.80
C ALA A 112 3.42 -2.64 12.71
N ALA A 113 2.64 -2.29 11.68
CA ALA A 113 3.10 -1.43 10.60
C ALA A 113 3.45 -0.04 11.14
N ARG A 114 2.58 0.53 11.96
CA ARG A 114 2.81 1.85 12.54
C ARG A 114 4.01 1.87 13.48
N ALA A 115 4.19 0.80 14.25
CA ALA A 115 5.36 0.68 15.12
C ALA A 115 6.65 0.63 14.31
N ALA A 116 6.61 0.13 13.09
CA ALA A 116 7.76 0.07 12.18
C ALA A 116 7.89 1.34 11.34
N GLY A 117 7.00 2.31 11.49
CA GLY A 117 7.03 3.54 10.69
C GLY A 117 6.51 3.33 9.28
N VAL A 118 5.68 2.32 9.04
CA VAL A 118 5.20 1.96 7.71
C VAL A 118 3.73 2.36 7.57
N PRO A 119 3.37 3.17 6.57
CA PRO A 119 1.97 3.49 6.33
C PRO A 119 1.19 2.23 6.00
N VAL A 120 -0.05 2.13 6.50
CA VAL A 120 -0.84 0.92 6.36
C VAL A 120 -2.19 1.21 5.71
N ASN A 121 -2.63 0.29 4.88
CA ASN A 121 -3.98 0.25 4.31
C ASN A 121 -4.54 -1.13 4.57
N VAL A 122 -5.73 -1.20 5.19
CA VAL A 122 -6.44 -2.46 5.35
C VAL A 122 -7.67 -2.40 4.45
N ILE A 123 -7.78 -3.36 3.55
CA ILE A 123 -8.82 -3.39 2.52
C ILE A 123 -10.19 -3.41 3.19
N ASP A 124 -11.06 -2.47 2.80
CA ASP A 124 -12.43 -2.34 3.27
C ASP A 124 -12.58 -2.07 4.76
N LYS A 125 -11.51 -1.63 5.42
CA LYS A 125 -11.56 -1.29 6.85
C LYS A 125 -10.91 0.08 7.09
N PRO A 126 -11.63 1.17 6.73
CA PRO A 126 -11.03 2.53 6.77
C PRO A 126 -10.49 2.93 8.14
N ALA A 127 -11.03 2.38 9.22
CA ALA A 127 -10.58 2.72 10.57
C ALA A 127 -9.10 2.37 10.81
N PHE A 128 -8.56 1.44 10.01
CA PHE A 128 -7.16 0.99 10.16
C PHE A 128 -6.27 1.50 9.02
N CYS A 129 -6.71 2.53 8.29
CA CYS A 129 -5.98 2.98 7.12
C CYS A 129 -5.31 4.33 7.36
N ASP A 130 -4.02 4.41 7.03
CA ASP A 130 -3.28 5.66 6.97
C ASP A 130 -3.40 6.29 5.59
N PHE A 131 -3.65 5.46 4.56
CA PHE A 131 -3.85 5.92 3.19
C PHE A 131 -4.88 5.02 2.50
N SER A 132 -5.36 5.48 1.38
CA SER A 132 -6.34 4.71 0.59
C SER A 132 -5.77 4.39 -0.78
#